data_ec1e745cf5680e0008875b3a1f5070f1
#
_entry.id   ec1e745cf5680e0008875b3a1f5070f1
#
_cell.length_a   1.000
_cell.length_b   1.000
_cell.length_c   1.000
_cell.angle_alpha   90.00
_cell.angle_beta   90.00
_cell.angle_gamma   90.00
#
_symmetry.space_group_name_H-M   'P 1'
#
loop_
_entity.id
_entity.type
_entity.pdbx_description
1 polymer ?
#
loop_
_entity_poly.entity_id
_entity_poly.type
_entity_poly.pdbx_seq_one_letter_code
_entity_poly.pdbx_strand_id
1 'polypeptide(L)'
;LEASGLREGYEYETQVSIENDARSRMQPDVIVRLPQGKDVVIDAKMTLVAYERYFNAEDDYTRESALQEHIASVRNHIRLLGRKDYQQLPGLRTLDYVLMFIPVEPAFLLALDRQPELITEALKNNIMLVSPTTLLVALRTIANLWRYEHQSRNAQQIADRASKLYDKMRLFIDDMSAIGQSLDKAQDNYRQAMKKLSSGRGNVLAQAEAFRGLGVEIKREINPELVEQATAQDE
;
A
#
# COMPACT_ATOMS: atom_id res chain seq x y z
N LEU A 1 0.60 11.24 -21.23
CA LEU A 1 0.25 10.42 -20.05
C LEU A 1 1.43 9.53 -19.64
N GLU A 2 1.99 8.71 -20.54
CA GLU A 2 3.12 7.81 -20.25
C GLU A 2 4.32 8.51 -19.58
N ALA A 3 4.69 9.72 -20.04
CA ALA A 3 5.77 10.52 -19.46
C ALA A 3 5.52 10.97 -18.00
N SER A 4 4.29 10.86 -17.50
CA SER A 4 3.95 11.24 -16.12
C SER A 4 4.41 10.21 -15.09
N GLY A 5 4.60 8.95 -15.49
CA GLY A 5 4.91 7.82 -14.63
C GLY A 5 3.67 7.12 -14.05
N LEU A 6 2.47 7.47 -14.51
CA LEU A 6 1.23 6.75 -14.24
C LEU A 6 1.09 5.56 -15.18
N ARG A 7 0.43 4.49 -14.73
CA ARG A 7 0.24 3.24 -15.49
C ARG A 7 -1.18 3.16 -16.03
N GLU A 8 -1.30 2.85 -17.32
CA GLU A 8 -2.58 2.62 -17.98
C GLU A 8 -3.29 1.38 -17.39
N GLY A 9 -4.60 1.46 -17.27
CA GLY A 9 -5.40 0.41 -16.66
C GLY A 9 -5.35 0.35 -15.12
N TYR A 10 -4.49 1.15 -14.47
CA TYR A 10 -4.36 1.24 -13.00
C TYR A 10 -4.59 2.66 -12.49
N GLU A 11 -3.69 3.58 -12.84
CA GLU A 11 -3.78 4.97 -12.40
C GLU A 11 -4.47 5.87 -13.42
N TYR A 12 -4.59 5.47 -14.70
CA TYR A 12 -5.42 6.15 -15.68
C TYR A 12 -6.03 5.18 -16.70
N GLU A 13 -7.12 5.59 -17.30
CA GLU A 13 -7.83 4.90 -18.36
C GLU A 13 -8.15 5.89 -19.49
N THR A 14 -8.03 5.43 -20.76
CA THR A 14 -8.32 6.23 -21.94
C THR A 14 -9.60 5.76 -22.62
N GLN A 15 -10.34 6.68 -23.22
CA GLN A 15 -11.54 6.42 -24.05
C GLN A 15 -12.60 5.54 -23.37
N VAL A 16 -12.83 5.72 -22.08
CA VAL A 16 -13.83 4.98 -21.33
C VAL A 16 -15.23 5.39 -21.75
N SER A 17 -16.01 4.45 -22.23
CA SER A 17 -17.41 4.69 -22.59
C SER A 17 -18.31 4.33 -21.42
N ILE A 18 -18.95 5.32 -20.82
CA ILE A 18 -19.86 5.15 -19.69
C ILE A 18 -21.28 5.45 -20.14
N GLU A 19 -22.18 4.48 -19.99
CA GLU A 19 -23.61 4.69 -20.22
C GLU A 19 -24.25 5.30 -18.98
N ASN A 20 -24.96 6.40 -19.16
CA ASN A 20 -25.75 7.05 -18.11
C ASN A 20 -27.16 6.42 -18.06
N ASP A 21 -27.82 6.44 -16.89
CA ASP A 21 -29.20 5.97 -16.69
C ASP A 21 -30.21 6.59 -17.67
N ALA A 22 -29.91 7.76 -18.23
CA ALA A 22 -30.71 8.45 -19.26
C ALA A 22 -30.42 7.98 -20.70
N ARG A 23 -29.70 6.87 -20.94
CA ARG A 23 -29.25 6.38 -22.26
C ARG A 23 -28.40 7.40 -23.06
N SER A 24 -27.85 8.38 -22.40
CA SER A 24 -26.84 9.29 -22.97
C SER A 24 -25.45 8.72 -22.75
N ARG A 25 -24.72 8.50 -23.83
CA ARG A 25 -23.36 7.95 -23.80
C ARG A 25 -22.39 9.11 -23.61
N MET A 26 -21.77 9.18 -22.43
CA MET A 26 -20.67 10.12 -22.19
C MET A 26 -19.34 9.38 -22.32
N GLN A 27 -18.41 10.00 -23.03
CA GLN A 27 -17.10 9.41 -23.27
C GLN A 27 -16.00 10.42 -22.90
N PRO A 28 -15.54 10.43 -21.63
CA PRO A 28 -14.36 11.20 -21.26
C PRO A 28 -13.14 10.68 -22.03
N ASP A 29 -12.24 11.58 -22.42
CA ASP A 29 -11.05 11.18 -23.17
C ASP A 29 -10.07 10.43 -22.26
N VAL A 30 -9.91 10.90 -21.02
CA VAL A 30 -9.05 10.26 -20.01
C VAL A 30 -9.69 10.39 -18.63
N ILE A 31 -9.61 9.30 -17.86
CA ILE A 31 -9.94 9.29 -16.44
C ILE A 31 -8.65 8.98 -15.69
N VAL A 32 -8.24 9.86 -14.79
CA VAL A 32 -7.08 9.67 -13.89
C VAL A 32 -7.59 9.31 -12.51
N ARG A 33 -7.19 8.15 -12.02
CA ARG A 33 -7.53 7.66 -10.70
C ARG A 33 -6.61 8.30 -9.65
N LEU A 34 -7.19 8.80 -8.58
CA LEU A 34 -6.46 9.34 -7.43
C LEU A 34 -6.44 8.33 -6.28
N PRO A 35 -5.48 8.39 -5.38
CA PRO A 35 -5.58 7.70 -4.10
C PRO A 35 -6.91 8.03 -3.39
N GLN A 36 -7.39 7.12 -2.55
CA GLN A 36 -8.67 7.26 -1.81
C GLN A 36 -9.94 7.18 -2.70
N GLY A 37 -9.81 6.68 -3.92
CA GLY A 37 -10.95 6.39 -4.80
C GLY A 37 -11.63 7.63 -5.37
N LYS A 38 -10.89 8.70 -5.59
CA LYS A 38 -11.33 9.87 -6.36
C LYS A 38 -10.80 9.80 -7.78
N ASP A 39 -11.47 10.49 -8.71
CA ASP A 39 -11.13 10.50 -10.13
C ASP A 39 -11.06 11.94 -10.66
N VAL A 40 -10.14 12.16 -11.62
CA VAL A 40 -10.05 13.39 -12.38
C VAL A 40 -10.34 13.07 -13.84
N VAL A 41 -11.26 13.81 -14.44
CA VAL A 41 -11.57 13.71 -15.88
C VAL A 41 -10.72 14.72 -16.64
N ILE A 42 -10.13 14.29 -17.75
CA ILE A 42 -9.44 15.16 -18.71
C ILE A 42 -10.22 15.08 -20.04
N ASP A 43 -10.64 16.23 -20.55
CA ASP A 43 -11.25 16.37 -21.87
C ASP A 43 -10.26 17.09 -22.81
N ALA A 44 -9.94 16.47 -23.94
CA ALA A 44 -8.88 16.93 -24.86
C ALA A 44 -9.43 17.33 -26.25
N LYS A 45 -10.73 17.31 -26.44
CA LYS A 45 -11.39 17.47 -27.77
C LYS A 45 -11.53 18.92 -28.22
N MET A 46 -10.52 19.74 -28.06
CA MET A 46 -10.55 21.11 -28.49
C MET A 46 -10.07 21.27 -29.95
N THR A 47 -10.80 22.07 -30.74
CA THR A 47 -10.43 22.41 -32.12
C THR A 47 -9.45 23.60 -32.14
N LEU A 48 -8.30 23.45 -32.82
CA LEU A 48 -7.27 24.49 -32.93
C LEU A 48 -7.20 25.17 -34.31
N VAL A 49 -8.21 24.98 -35.16
CA VAL A 49 -8.23 25.51 -36.53
C VAL A 49 -8.06 27.03 -36.54
N ALA A 50 -8.73 27.74 -35.62
CA ALA A 50 -8.58 29.20 -35.55
C ALA A 50 -7.16 29.63 -35.11
N TYR A 51 -6.52 28.87 -34.22
CA TYR A 51 -5.12 29.11 -33.83
C TYR A 51 -4.16 28.85 -35.01
N GLU A 52 -4.37 27.80 -35.81
CA GLU A 52 -3.61 27.53 -37.02
C GLU A 52 -3.72 28.64 -38.04
N ARG A 53 -4.95 29.17 -38.25
CA ARG A 53 -5.18 30.34 -39.10
C ARG A 53 -4.45 31.60 -38.58
N TYR A 54 -4.52 31.84 -37.27
CA TYR A 54 -3.78 32.92 -36.61
C TYR A 54 -2.25 32.83 -36.90
N PHE A 55 -1.70 31.65 -36.73
CA PHE A 55 -0.26 31.41 -36.91
C PHE A 55 0.18 31.62 -38.37
N ASN A 56 -0.63 31.22 -39.34
CA ASN A 56 -0.34 31.29 -40.76
C ASN A 56 -0.84 32.59 -41.45
N ALA A 57 -1.42 33.53 -40.68
CA ALA A 57 -1.97 34.77 -41.26
C ALA A 57 -0.83 35.68 -41.76
N GLU A 58 -0.93 36.15 -43.03
CA GLU A 58 0.02 37.05 -43.65
C GLU A 58 -0.26 38.51 -43.36
N ASP A 59 -1.53 38.86 -43.09
CA ASP A 59 -1.97 40.22 -42.79
C ASP A 59 -2.54 40.35 -41.36
N ASP A 60 -2.46 41.58 -40.82
CA ASP A 60 -2.88 41.84 -39.44
C ASP A 60 -4.40 41.69 -39.23
N TYR A 61 -5.21 41.95 -40.26
CA TYR A 61 -6.64 41.83 -40.15
C TYR A 61 -7.08 40.38 -40.01
N THR A 62 -6.55 39.52 -40.88
CA THR A 62 -6.79 38.06 -40.83
C THR A 62 -6.27 37.47 -39.53
N ARG A 63 -5.11 37.94 -39.05
CA ARG A 63 -4.51 37.50 -37.79
C ARG A 63 -5.40 37.85 -36.59
N GLU A 64 -5.88 39.09 -36.50
CA GLU A 64 -6.75 39.53 -35.41
C GLU A 64 -8.12 38.82 -35.46
N SER A 65 -8.69 38.64 -36.63
CA SER A 65 -9.97 37.87 -36.80
C SER A 65 -9.80 36.43 -36.30
N ALA A 66 -8.71 35.74 -36.67
CA ALA A 66 -8.42 34.37 -36.26
C ALA A 66 -8.16 34.26 -34.75
N LEU A 67 -7.54 35.30 -34.15
CA LEU A 67 -7.34 35.37 -32.70
C LEU A 67 -8.66 35.44 -31.94
N GLN A 68 -9.59 36.30 -32.39
CA GLN A 68 -10.91 36.41 -31.77
C GLN A 68 -11.70 35.11 -31.91
N GLU A 69 -11.61 34.43 -33.05
CA GLU A 69 -12.22 33.12 -33.24
C GLU A 69 -11.62 32.06 -32.32
N HIS A 70 -10.28 32.09 -32.10
CA HIS A 70 -9.61 31.17 -31.19
C HIS A 70 -10.12 31.35 -29.77
N ILE A 71 -10.16 32.60 -29.26
CA ILE A 71 -10.67 32.94 -27.94
C ILE A 71 -12.14 32.51 -27.79
N ALA A 72 -12.96 32.76 -28.81
CA ALA A 72 -14.36 32.38 -28.83
C ALA A 72 -14.52 30.82 -28.80
N SER A 73 -13.64 30.10 -29.50
CA SER A 73 -13.60 28.64 -29.48
C SER A 73 -13.27 28.08 -28.07
N VAL A 74 -12.26 28.63 -27.41
CA VAL A 74 -11.89 28.25 -26.02
C VAL A 74 -13.09 28.51 -25.10
N ARG A 75 -13.68 29.70 -25.15
CA ARG A 75 -14.84 30.07 -24.31
C ARG A 75 -16.05 29.16 -24.56
N ASN A 76 -16.35 28.87 -25.82
CA ASN A 76 -17.44 27.97 -26.18
C ASN A 76 -17.20 26.55 -25.63
N HIS A 77 -15.94 26.05 -25.72
CA HIS A 77 -15.58 24.73 -25.19
C HIS A 77 -15.75 24.67 -23.68
N ILE A 78 -15.34 25.72 -22.95
CA ILE A 78 -15.57 25.86 -21.50
C ILE A 78 -17.06 25.71 -21.18
N ARG A 79 -17.92 26.44 -21.92
CA ARG A 79 -19.39 26.40 -21.70
C ARG A 79 -20.01 25.04 -22.00
N LEU A 80 -19.57 24.40 -23.09
CA LEU A 80 -20.05 23.07 -23.46
C LEU A 80 -19.63 22.01 -22.47
N LEU A 81 -18.37 22.07 -22.01
CA LEU A 81 -17.80 21.13 -21.05
C LEU A 81 -18.44 21.31 -19.67
N GLY A 82 -18.70 22.55 -19.23
CA GLY A 82 -19.37 22.84 -17.97
C GLY A 82 -20.84 22.37 -17.90
N ARG A 83 -21.45 22.05 -19.06
CA ARG A 83 -22.81 21.46 -19.13
C ARG A 83 -22.76 19.93 -19.01
N LYS A 84 -21.59 19.31 -19.20
CA LYS A 84 -21.42 17.87 -19.06
C LYS A 84 -21.29 17.54 -17.57
N ASP A 85 -22.28 16.88 -17.02
CA ASP A 85 -22.27 16.48 -15.60
C ASP A 85 -21.53 15.14 -15.44
N TYR A 86 -20.21 15.20 -15.43
CA TYR A 86 -19.37 14.03 -15.20
C TYR A 86 -19.51 13.45 -13.79
N GLN A 87 -20.03 14.23 -12.83
CA GLN A 87 -20.21 13.79 -11.44
C GLN A 87 -21.34 12.77 -11.30
N GLN A 88 -22.32 12.78 -12.21
CA GLN A 88 -23.44 11.84 -12.22
C GLN A 88 -23.13 10.53 -12.96
N LEU A 89 -21.92 10.34 -13.48
CA LEU A 89 -21.58 9.11 -14.19
C LEU A 89 -21.39 7.94 -13.21
N PRO A 90 -22.09 6.81 -13.45
CA PRO A 90 -21.96 5.62 -12.61
C PRO A 90 -20.50 5.14 -12.56
N GLY A 91 -19.98 4.88 -11.36
CA GLY A 91 -18.61 4.36 -11.17
C GLY A 91 -17.49 5.42 -11.18
N LEU A 92 -17.82 6.69 -11.38
CA LEU A 92 -16.88 7.81 -11.21
C LEU A 92 -17.12 8.51 -9.87
N ARG A 93 -16.05 8.73 -9.12
CA ARG A 93 -16.01 9.61 -7.95
C ARG A 93 -15.19 10.85 -8.30
N THR A 94 -15.71 11.62 -9.25
CA THR A 94 -15.01 12.78 -9.78
C THR A 94 -14.75 13.83 -8.71
N LEU A 95 -13.62 14.53 -8.85
CA LEU A 95 -13.40 15.80 -8.17
C LEU A 95 -14.38 16.85 -8.71
N ASP A 96 -14.53 17.93 -7.97
CA ASP A 96 -15.46 19.02 -8.30
C ASP A 96 -15.10 19.78 -9.59
N TYR A 97 -14.08 19.34 -10.35
CA TYR A 97 -13.64 19.97 -11.58
C TYR A 97 -13.13 18.96 -12.62
N VAL A 98 -13.18 19.41 -13.89
CA VAL A 98 -12.69 18.69 -15.07
C VAL A 98 -11.50 19.45 -15.65
N LEU A 99 -10.45 18.72 -16.07
CA LEU A 99 -9.32 19.32 -16.77
C LEU A 99 -9.63 19.46 -18.26
N MET A 100 -9.67 20.67 -18.77
CA MET A 100 -9.76 20.98 -20.19
C MET A 100 -8.36 21.12 -20.77
N PHE A 101 -7.95 20.15 -21.57
CA PHE A 101 -6.61 20.10 -22.13
C PHE A 101 -6.52 20.81 -23.50
N ILE A 102 -5.62 21.78 -23.59
CA ILE A 102 -5.26 22.49 -24.82
C ILE A 102 -3.92 21.96 -25.30
N PRO A 103 -3.85 21.15 -26.38
CA PRO A 103 -2.65 20.36 -26.71
C PRO A 103 -1.47 21.16 -27.27
N VAL A 104 -1.64 22.46 -27.53
CA VAL A 104 -0.59 23.36 -28.04
C VAL A 104 -0.32 24.45 -27.05
N GLU A 105 0.86 24.44 -26.42
CA GLU A 105 1.27 25.39 -25.38
C GLU A 105 1.13 26.86 -25.83
N PRO A 106 1.66 27.27 -27.01
CA PRO A 106 1.48 28.66 -27.47
C PRO A 106 0.02 29.06 -27.70
N ALA A 107 -0.87 28.14 -28.12
CA ALA A 107 -2.30 28.43 -28.29
C ALA A 107 -2.97 28.68 -26.92
N PHE A 108 -2.60 27.92 -25.90
CA PHE A 108 -3.03 28.12 -24.53
C PHE A 108 -2.58 29.49 -24.00
N LEU A 109 -1.29 29.81 -24.12
CA LEU A 109 -0.72 31.06 -23.64
C LEU A 109 -1.33 32.26 -24.37
N LEU A 110 -1.48 32.20 -25.70
CA LEU A 110 -2.08 33.26 -26.50
C LEU A 110 -3.52 33.58 -26.05
N ALA A 111 -4.33 32.56 -25.80
CA ALA A 111 -5.71 32.74 -25.36
C ALA A 111 -5.76 33.46 -24.00
N LEU A 112 -4.91 33.05 -23.04
CA LEU A 112 -4.88 33.63 -21.70
C LEU A 112 -4.22 35.02 -21.64
N ASP A 113 -3.20 35.28 -22.46
CA ASP A 113 -2.58 36.61 -22.57
C ASP A 113 -3.59 37.65 -23.08
N ARG A 114 -4.38 37.28 -24.07
CA ARG A 114 -5.37 38.19 -24.67
C ARG A 114 -6.67 38.27 -23.90
N GLN A 115 -7.05 37.22 -23.18
CA GLN A 115 -8.30 37.15 -22.44
C GLN A 115 -8.09 36.44 -21.09
N PRO A 116 -7.48 37.09 -20.09
CA PRO A 116 -7.21 36.48 -18.77
C PRO A 116 -8.46 35.99 -18.03
N GLU A 117 -9.62 36.62 -18.35
CA GLU A 117 -10.91 36.25 -17.74
C GLU A 117 -11.35 34.82 -18.06
N LEU A 118 -10.80 34.18 -19.09
CA LEU A 118 -11.09 32.78 -19.43
C LEU A 118 -10.80 31.82 -18.26
N ILE A 119 -9.77 32.12 -17.45
CA ILE A 119 -9.46 31.33 -16.27
C ILE A 119 -10.63 31.39 -15.27
N THR A 120 -11.11 32.59 -15.00
CA THR A 120 -12.22 32.80 -14.05
C THR A 120 -13.53 32.23 -14.58
N GLU A 121 -13.77 32.36 -15.90
CA GLU A 121 -14.95 31.75 -16.56
C GLU A 121 -14.89 30.21 -16.45
N ALA A 122 -13.71 29.59 -16.66
CA ALA A 122 -13.51 28.16 -16.55
C ALA A 122 -13.76 27.67 -15.11
N LEU A 123 -13.14 28.32 -14.12
CA LEU A 123 -13.30 27.95 -12.71
C LEU A 123 -14.76 28.08 -12.23
N LYS A 124 -15.52 29.08 -12.69
CA LYS A 124 -16.96 29.21 -12.40
C LYS A 124 -17.78 28.03 -12.95
N ASN A 125 -17.28 27.36 -13.98
CA ASN A 125 -17.90 26.19 -14.58
C ASN A 125 -17.26 24.86 -14.10
N ASN A 126 -16.50 24.89 -13.02
CA ASN A 126 -15.75 23.74 -12.50
C ASN A 126 -14.79 23.13 -13.52
N ILE A 127 -14.16 23.97 -14.33
CA ILE A 127 -13.17 23.57 -15.33
C ILE A 127 -11.84 24.22 -15.01
N MET A 128 -10.78 23.42 -15.10
CA MET A 128 -9.40 23.87 -14.99
C MET A 128 -8.73 23.76 -16.35
N LEU A 129 -8.27 24.88 -16.90
CA LEU A 129 -7.55 24.91 -18.17
C LEU A 129 -6.12 24.40 -17.94
N VAL A 130 -5.69 23.44 -18.76
CA VAL A 130 -4.35 22.86 -18.69
C VAL A 130 -3.68 22.79 -20.07
N SER A 131 -2.43 23.14 -20.10
CA SER A 131 -1.52 23.01 -21.24
C SER A 131 -0.72 21.68 -21.13
N PRO A 132 0.09 21.29 -22.13
CA PRO A 132 0.98 20.15 -22.03
C PRO A 132 1.90 20.19 -20.80
N THR A 133 2.49 21.35 -20.52
CA THR A 133 3.39 21.52 -19.37
C THR A 133 2.64 21.43 -18.04
N THR A 134 1.55 22.15 -17.89
CA THR A 134 0.78 22.17 -16.63
C THR A 134 0.09 20.83 -16.37
N LEU A 135 -0.39 20.16 -17.42
CA LEU A 135 -0.94 18.80 -17.30
C LEU A 135 0.14 17.80 -16.82
N LEU A 136 1.35 17.86 -17.39
CA LEU A 136 2.44 16.99 -16.96
C LEU A 136 2.79 17.19 -15.47
N VAL A 137 2.82 18.45 -15.01
CA VAL A 137 3.07 18.77 -13.59
C VAL A 137 1.95 18.20 -12.71
N ALA A 138 0.68 18.37 -13.10
CA ALA A 138 -0.46 17.83 -12.36
C ALA A 138 -0.39 16.29 -12.28
N LEU A 139 -0.12 15.61 -13.40
CA LEU A 139 -0.01 14.16 -13.44
C LEU A 139 1.19 13.62 -12.64
N ARG A 140 2.33 14.32 -12.65
CA ARG A 140 3.49 13.99 -11.81
C ARG A 140 3.16 14.12 -10.32
N THR A 141 2.39 15.13 -9.97
CA THR A 141 1.92 15.31 -8.59
C THR A 141 1.03 14.13 -8.17
N ILE A 142 0.11 13.70 -9.04
CA ILE A 142 -0.73 12.52 -8.80
C ILE A 142 0.11 11.24 -8.66
N ALA A 143 1.13 11.05 -9.52
CA ALA A 143 2.04 9.91 -9.41
C ALA A 143 2.79 9.88 -8.07
N ASN A 144 3.19 11.05 -7.56
CA ASN A 144 3.78 11.16 -6.23
C ASN A 144 2.78 10.82 -5.11
N LEU A 145 1.51 11.27 -5.21
CA LEU A 145 0.47 10.90 -4.25
C LEU A 145 0.26 9.38 -4.19
N TRP A 146 0.26 8.69 -5.33
CA TRP A 146 0.21 7.24 -5.38
C TRP A 146 1.41 6.58 -4.70
N ARG A 147 2.61 7.13 -4.90
CA ARG A 147 3.82 6.64 -4.24
C ARG A 147 3.74 6.75 -2.73
N TYR A 148 3.27 7.89 -2.22
CA TYR A 148 3.05 8.09 -0.78
C TYR A 148 1.99 7.14 -0.21
N GLU A 149 0.90 6.94 -0.93
CA GLU A 149 -0.16 6.01 -0.51
C GLU A 149 0.37 4.57 -0.40
N HIS A 150 1.15 4.11 -1.40
CA HIS A 150 1.78 2.79 -1.36
C HIS A 150 2.77 2.66 -0.19
N GLN A 151 3.59 3.68 0.06
CA GLN A 151 4.52 3.68 1.20
C GLN A 151 3.77 3.61 2.54
N SER A 152 2.72 4.40 2.70
CA SER A 152 1.90 4.41 3.92
C SER A 152 1.24 3.05 4.17
N ARG A 153 0.65 2.44 3.15
CA ARG A 153 0.06 1.10 3.25
C ARG A 153 1.09 0.02 3.60
N ASN A 154 2.28 0.09 2.99
CA ASN A 154 3.36 -0.84 3.30
C ASN A 154 3.84 -0.68 4.74
N ALA A 155 4.00 0.55 5.24
CA ALA A 155 4.39 0.81 6.63
C ALA A 155 3.36 0.25 7.61
N GLN A 156 2.06 0.43 7.34
CA GLN A 156 0.99 -0.13 8.17
C GLN A 156 1.04 -1.67 8.19
N GLN A 157 1.21 -2.30 7.02
CA GLN A 157 1.32 -3.75 6.94
C GLN A 157 2.55 -4.30 7.69
N ILE A 158 3.67 -3.58 7.64
CA ILE A 158 4.89 -3.94 8.39
C ILE A 158 4.61 -3.86 9.89
N ALA A 159 3.98 -2.78 10.37
CA ALA A 159 3.64 -2.61 11.78
C ALA A 159 2.72 -3.75 12.28
N ASP A 160 1.67 -4.08 11.51
CA ASP A 160 0.74 -5.16 11.86
C ASP A 160 1.43 -6.54 11.91
N ARG A 161 2.35 -6.81 10.96
CA ARG A 161 3.13 -8.05 10.96
C ARG A 161 4.12 -8.11 12.11
N ALA A 162 4.77 -7.00 12.43
CA ALA A 162 5.71 -6.91 13.55
C ALA A 162 4.99 -7.16 14.89
N SER A 163 3.80 -6.59 15.08
CA SER A 163 2.99 -6.85 16.28
C SER A 163 2.63 -8.32 16.43
N LYS A 164 2.16 -8.97 15.35
CA LYS A 164 1.85 -10.41 15.36
C LYS A 164 3.07 -11.28 15.62
N LEU A 165 4.25 -10.89 15.13
CA LEU A 165 5.49 -11.60 15.38
C LEU A 165 5.89 -11.47 16.85
N TYR A 166 5.78 -10.28 17.44
CA TYR A 166 6.05 -10.04 18.85
C TYR A 166 5.17 -10.92 19.75
N ASP A 167 3.89 -11.01 19.46
CA ASP A 167 2.97 -11.87 20.21
C ASP A 167 3.37 -13.34 20.15
N LYS A 168 3.77 -13.83 18.98
CA LYS A 168 4.27 -15.22 18.82
C LYS A 168 5.57 -15.45 19.60
N MET A 169 6.48 -14.48 19.58
CA MET A 169 7.72 -14.57 20.36
C MET A 169 7.45 -14.65 21.85
N ARG A 170 6.52 -13.83 22.36
CA ARG A 170 6.13 -13.88 23.77
C ARG A 170 5.62 -15.27 24.16
N LEU A 171 4.70 -15.84 23.39
CA LEU A 171 4.19 -17.19 23.64
C LEU A 171 5.29 -18.24 23.59
N PHE A 172 6.21 -18.15 22.63
CA PHE A 172 7.35 -19.05 22.54
C PHE A 172 8.28 -18.98 23.76
N ILE A 173 8.52 -17.75 24.27
CA ILE A 173 9.30 -17.56 25.49
C ILE A 173 8.62 -18.20 26.70
N ASP A 174 7.28 -18.05 26.80
CA ASP A 174 6.49 -18.68 27.87
C ASP A 174 6.58 -20.20 27.81
N ASP A 175 6.47 -20.81 26.62
CA ASP A 175 6.62 -22.26 26.39
C ASP A 175 8.02 -22.75 26.76
N MET A 176 9.07 -22.02 26.34
CA MET A 176 10.45 -22.35 26.67
C MET A 176 10.70 -22.28 28.18
N SER A 177 10.12 -21.31 28.86
CA SER A 177 10.22 -21.19 30.32
C SER A 177 9.51 -22.36 31.03
N ALA A 178 8.35 -22.80 30.54
CA ALA A 178 7.65 -23.96 31.08
C ALA A 178 8.44 -25.27 30.88
N ILE A 179 9.08 -25.43 29.72
CA ILE A 179 9.98 -26.57 29.47
C ILE A 179 11.17 -26.55 30.46
N GLY A 180 11.81 -25.38 30.63
CA GLY A 180 12.90 -25.23 31.61
C GLY A 180 12.48 -25.67 33.01
N GLN A 181 11.37 -25.19 33.53
CA GLN A 181 10.82 -25.59 34.83
C GLN A 181 10.53 -27.10 34.90
N SER A 182 10.07 -27.69 33.82
CA SER A 182 9.79 -29.14 33.76
C SER A 182 11.08 -29.97 33.82
N LEU A 183 12.15 -29.49 33.16
CA LEU A 183 13.47 -30.12 33.22
C LEU A 183 14.08 -30.03 34.61
N ASP A 184 14.01 -28.85 35.26
CA ASP A 184 14.50 -28.69 36.64
C ASP A 184 13.77 -29.65 37.60
N LYS A 185 12.45 -29.74 37.48
CA LYS A 185 11.63 -30.66 38.26
C LYS A 185 11.99 -32.14 38.02
N ALA A 186 12.23 -32.48 36.74
CA ALA A 186 12.68 -33.82 36.39
C ALA A 186 14.08 -34.14 37.00
N GLN A 187 14.99 -33.19 36.98
CA GLN A 187 16.32 -33.30 37.56
C GLN A 187 16.23 -33.49 39.08
N ASP A 188 15.41 -32.73 39.78
CA ASP A 188 15.20 -32.86 41.21
C ASP A 188 14.59 -34.22 41.59
N ASN A 189 13.57 -34.68 40.82
CA ASN A 189 13.01 -36.00 41.00
C ASN A 189 14.06 -37.12 40.80
N TYR A 190 14.89 -36.97 39.77
CA TYR A 190 16.01 -37.89 39.52
C TYR A 190 17.00 -37.93 40.71
N ARG A 191 17.40 -36.76 41.19
CA ARG A 191 18.31 -36.66 42.37
C ARG A 191 17.68 -37.33 43.62
N GLN A 192 16.38 -37.11 43.85
CA GLN A 192 15.65 -37.73 44.96
C GLN A 192 15.57 -39.25 44.81
N ALA A 193 15.35 -39.77 43.60
CA ALA A 193 15.34 -41.19 43.33
C ALA A 193 16.71 -41.80 43.55
N MET A 194 17.80 -41.17 43.05
CA MET A 194 19.16 -41.60 43.28
C MET A 194 19.54 -41.57 44.76
N LYS A 195 19.07 -40.57 45.53
CA LYS A 195 19.28 -40.52 46.98
C LYS A 195 18.65 -41.71 47.69
N LYS A 196 17.45 -42.13 47.31
CA LYS A 196 16.80 -43.32 47.88
C LYS A 196 17.48 -44.60 47.45
N LEU A 197 18.00 -44.65 46.21
CA LEU A 197 18.63 -45.84 45.63
C LEU A 197 20.07 -46.08 46.19
N SER A 198 20.94 -45.05 46.18
CA SER A 198 22.37 -45.25 46.40
C SER A 198 23.04 -44.26 47.34
N SER A 199 22.54 -42.98 47.48
CA SER A 199 23.28 -41.95 48.20
C SER A 199 22.67 -41.48 49.51
N GLY A 200 21.47 -41.94 49.88
CA GLY A 200 20.81 -41.59 51.14
C GLY A 200 21.08 -42.59 52.27
N ARG A 201 20.95 -42.14 53.49
CA ARG A 201 21.08 -43.02 54.67
C ARG A 201 20.00 -44.09 54.64
N GLY A 202 20.38 -45.39 54.81
CA GLY A 202 19.46 -46.50 54.65
C GLY A 202 18.95 -46.71 53.20
N ASN A 203 19.80 -46.42 52.21
CA ASN A 203 19.47 -46.56 50.82
C ASN A 203 19.22 -48.02 50.41
N VAL A 204 18.47 -48.21 49.30
CA VAL A 204 18.01 -49.52 48.83
C VAL A 204 19.17 -50.45 48.51
N LEU A 205 20.30 -49.93 47.93
CA LEU A 205 21.47 -50.74 47.59
C LEU A 205 22.21 -51.25 48.82
N ALA A 206 22.40 -50.39 49.84
CA ALA A 206 23.02 -50.84 51.09
C ALA A 206 22.17 -51.91 51.79
N GLN A 207 20.85 -51.76 51.80
CA GLN A 207 19.96 -52.79 52.34
C GLN A 207 20.01 -54.13 51.54
N ALA A 208 20.07 -54.02 50.19
CA ALA A 208 20.20 -55.18 49.31
C ALA A 208 21.54 -55.96 49.56
N GLU A 209 22.65 -55.25 49.72
CA GLU A 209 23.95 -55.85 50.05
C GLU A 209 23.98 -56.45 51.47
N ALA A 210 23.27 -55.86 52.42
CA ALA A 210 23.11 -56.45 53.75
C ALA A 210 22.47 -57.84 53.68
N PHE A 211 21.50 -58.08 52.81
CA PHE A 211 20.86 -59.41 52.57
C PHE A 211 21.86 -60.40 51.95
N ARG A 212 22.80 -59.93 51.11
CA ARG A 212 23.87 -60.74 50.54
C ARG A 212 24.79 -61.26 51.67
N GLY A 213 25.11 -60.41 52.63
CA GLY A 213 25.89 -60.80 53.83
C GLY A 213 25.18 -61.85 54.69
N LEU A 214 23.85 -61.95 54.63
CA LEU A 214 23.04 -62.97 55.30
C LEU A 214 22.90 -64.30 54.55
N GLY A 215 23.65 -64.47 53.42
CA GLY A 215 23.66 -65.71 52.63
C GLY A 215 22.65 -65.87 51.53
N VAL A 216 22.00 -64.78 51.10
CA VAL A 216 21.07 -64.82 49.97
C VAL A 216 21.84 -64.96 48.63
N GLU A 217 21.59 -66.03 47.88
CA GLU A 217 22.18 -66.29 46.55
C GLU A 217 21.65 -65.30 45.52
N ILE A 218 22.55 -64.51 44.88
CA ILE A 218 22.19 -63.58 43.82
C ILE A 218 22.64 -64.11 42.45
N LYS A 219 21.75 -63.99 41.43
CA LYS A 219 22.07 -64.45 40.07
C LYS A 219 22.88 -63.46 39.25
N ARG A 220 22.83 -62.16 39.56
CA ARG A 220 23.62 -61.13 38.91
C ARG A 220 23.96 -60.04 39.91
N GLU A 221 25.22 -59.59 39.89
CA GLU A 221 25.68 -58.51 40.73
C GLU A 221 25.19 -57.14 40.20
N ILE A 222 24.90 -56.21 41.10
CA ILE A 222 24.69 -54.80 40.80
C ILE A 222 25.99 -54.13 40.46
N ASN A 223 26.01 -53.09 39.66
CA ASN A 223 27.20 -52.36 39.26
C ASN A 223 28.03 -52.03 40.52
N PRO A 224 29.31 -52.53 40.62
CA PRO A 224 30.15 -52.38 41.82
C PRO A 224 30.38 -50.93 42.25
N GLU A 225 30.49 -49.99 41.26
CA GLU A 225 30.69 -48.57 41.57
C GLU A 225 29.48 -47.94 42.29
N LEU A 226 28.28 -48.39 41.98
CA LEU A 226 27.04 -47.91 42.63
C LEU A 226 26.90 -48.51 44.04
N VAL A 227 27.38 -49.75 44.24
CA VAL A 227 27.36 -50.41 45.55
C VAL A 227 28.39 -49.75 46.47
N GLU A 228 29.62 -49.49 46.00
CA GLU A 228 30.64 -48.78 46.72
C GLU A 228 30.25 -47.41 47.20
N GLN A 229 29.59 -46.62 46.28
CA GLN A 229 28.99 -45.32 46.63
C GLN A 229 27.86 -45.42 47.67
N ALA A 230 27.08 -46.48 47.61
CA ALA A 230 25.97 -46.73 48.51
C ALA A 230 26.38 -47.12 49.94
N THR A 231 27.46 -47.90 50.09
CA THR A 231 27.93 -48.37 51.37
C THR A 231 28.83 -47.36 52.05
N ALA A 232 29.63 -46.58 51.31
CA ALA A 232 30.53 -45.55 51.88
C ALA A 232 29.82 -44.39 52.60
N GLN A 233 28.51 -44.20 52.39
CA GLN A 233 27.71 -43.15 53.03
C GLN A 233 26.84 -43.66 54.21
N ASP A 234 26.81 -44.94 54.48
CA ASP A 234 26.08 -45.53 55.62
C ASP A 234 26.93 -45.76 56.83
N GLU A 235 28.29 -45.58 56.72
CA GLU A 235 29.23 -45.49 57.84
C GLU A 235 29.25 -44.05 58.41
#